data_4177f297e27fe612f9a60eff9c1d198d
#
_entry.id   4177f297e27fe612f9a60eff9c1d198d
#
_cell.length_a   1.000
_cell.length_b   1.000
_cell.length_c   1.000
_cell.angle_alpha   90.00
_cell.angle_beta   90.00
_cell.angle_gamma   90.00
#
_symmetry.space_group_name_H-M   'P 1'
#
loop_
_entity.id
_entity.type
_entity.pdbx_description
1 polymer ?
#
loop_
_entity_poly.entity_id
_entity_poly.type
_entity_poly.pdbx_seq_one_letter_code
_entity_poly.pdbx_strand_id
1 'polypeptide(L)'
;QNYANGGRSSRNFINEGSLDKIKQNIKEGDYLFIQFGHNDCANKSGYLEDRYVPLGTPDADGVYPSTAGTKTATPSSLVSKYGDTFYSYDCGGTYKWYLQQYIDAAKSVGAIPVLVTPVSRLYYNSDGTIKPHHDSTDKTTGTYVSSNDAYVTAVKQLASEQNVLLLDGFAITKSLYEETYKNDSSAKSGVSQLATQIMAAGDKTHSNKLGGFITAALFASKLQDMNLSISKAVSMPAKTAGINPDGQQIFSINGSSVFTAYAADDNGKYSAQSEYWTNYG
;
A
#
# COMPACT_ATOMS: atom_id res chain seq x y z
N GLN A 1 9.16 -12.64 -8.10
CA GLN A 1 10.03 -11.49 -8.43
C GLN A 1 9.44 -10.22 -7.83
N ASN A 2 10.30 -9.29 -7.39
CA ASN A 2 9.89 -7.99 -6.86
C ASN A 2 10.32 -6.88 -7.83
N TYR A 3 9.35 -6.20 -8.42
CA TYR A 3 9.56 -5.05 -9.30
C TYR A 3 9.25 -3.71 -8.60
N ALA A 4 8.78 -3.74 -7.35
CA ALA A 4 8.44 -2.53 -6.62
C ALA A 4 9.64 -1.59 -6.51
N ASN A 5 9.39 -0.30 -6.73
CA ASN A 5 10.41 0.74 -6.64
C ASN A 5 9.88 1.90 -5.78
N GLY A 6 10.64 2.30 -4.78
CA GLY A 6 10.24 3.35 -3.85
C GLY A 6 9.94 4.68 -4.55
N GLY A 7 8.92 5.38 -4.05
CA GLY A 7 8.55 6.71 -4.55
C GLY A 7 7.83 6.72 -5.89
N ARG A 8 7.35 5.60 -6.41
CA ARG A 8 6.64 5.53 -7.70
C ARG A 8 5.13 5.59 -7.51
N SER A 9 4.48 6.29 -8.42
CA SER A 9 3.04 6.22 -8.67
C SER A 9 2.74 5.24 -9.79
N SER A 10 1.48 4.92 -9.99
CA SER A 10 1.03 4.08 -11.11
C SER A 10 1.45 4.66 -12.47
N ARG A 11 1.47 5.99 -12.60
CA ARG A 11 1.86 6.71 -13.81
C ARG A 11 3.36 6.65 -14.09
N ASN A 12 4.18 7.10 -13.15
CA ASN A 12 5.61 7.20 -13.43
C ASN A 12 6.31 5.84 -13.50
N PHE A 13 5.79 4.82 -12.85
CA PHE A 13 6.27 3.45 -13.00
C PHE A 13 6.10 2.93 -14.45
N ILE A 14 5.00 3.30 -15.13
CA ILE A 14 4.80 3.04 -16.56
C ILE A 14 5.78 3.87 -17.38
N ASN A 15 5.85 5.16 -17.10
CA ASN A 15 6.66 6.10 -17.86
C ASN A 15 8.16 5.76 -17.82
N GLU A 16 8.64 5.14 -16.74
CA GLU A 16 10.01 4.64 -16.59
C GLU A 16 10.26 3.31 -17.31
N GLY A 17 9.28 2.75 -18.00
CA GLY A 17 9.37 1.45 -18.67
C GLY A 17 9.35 0.26 -17.72
N SER A 18 8.99 0.45 -16.45
CA SER A 18 8.99 -0.63 -15.46
C SER A 18 7.87 -1.64 -15.71
N LEU A 19 6.71 -1.21 -16.24
CA LEU A 19 5.66 -2.13 -16.67
C LEU A 19 6.13 -3.01 -17.85
N ASP A 20 6.92 -2.47 -18.76
CA ASP A 20 7.43 -3.25 -19.90
C ASP A 20 8.43 -4.33 -19.44
N LYS A 21 9.20 -4.08 -18.39
CA LYS A 21 10.05 -5.11 -17.75
C LYS A 21 9.21 -6.23 -17.13
N ILE A 22 8.07 -5.92 -16.55
CA ILE A 22 7.11 -6.92 -16.04
C ILE A 22 6.58 -7.75 -17.20
N LYS A 23 6.11 -7.13 -18.29
CA LYS A 23 5.58 -7.80 -19.48
C LYS A 23 6.57 -8.81 -20.11
N GLN A 24 7.86 -8.53 -20.02
CA GLN A 24 8.91 -9.42 -20.53
C GLN A 24 9.09 -10.71 -19.71
N ASN A 25 8.64 -10.73 -18.47
CA ASN A 25 8.93 -11.80 -17.52
C ASN A 25 7.69 -12.54 -17.01
N ILE A 26 6.54 -11.87 -17.00
CA ILE A 26 5.28 -12.45 -16.52
C ILE A 26 4.76 -13.51 -17.50
N LYS A 27 4.17 -14.59 -16.96
CA LYS A 27 3.70 -15.75 -17.72
C LYS A 27 2.28 -16.12 -17.31
N GLU A 28 1.67 -16.96 -18.12
CA GLU A 28 0.39 -17.61 -17.80
C GLU A 28 0.44 -18.28 -16.42
N GLY A 29 -0.59 -18.05 -15.62
CA GLY A 29 -0.72 -18.60 -14.28
C GLY A 29 0.04 -17.83 -13.20
N ASP A 30 0.91 -16.86 -13.53
CA ASP A 30 1.55 -15.99 -12.55
C ASP A 30 0.52 -15.05 -11.90
N TYR A 31 0.79 -14.64 -10.67
CA TYR A 31 0.02 -13.59 -9.99
C TYR A 31 0.77 -12.25 -10.06
N LEU A 32 0.10 -11.21 -10.56
CA LEU A 32 0.63 -9.85 -10.54
C LEU A 32 -0.06 -9.03 -9.45
N PHE A 33 0.65 -8.79 -8.33
CA PHE A 33 0.18 -7.90 -7.26
C PHE A 33 0.49 -6.45 -7.64
N ILE A 34 -0.56 -5.61 -7.67
CA ILE A 34 -0.51 -4.22 -8.14
C ILE A 34 -0.90 -3.31 -6.98
N GLN A 35 0.07 -2.58 -6.40
CA GLN A 35 -0.15 -1.67 -5.29
C GLN A 35 0.46 -0.31 -5.58
N PHE A 36 -0.38 0.71 -5.70
CA PHE A 36 -0.02 2.12 -5.84
C PHE A 36 -0.98 2.99 -5.02
N GLY A 37 -0.72 4.29 -4.93
CA GLY A 37 -1.61 5.25 -4.29
C GLY A 37 -0.89 6.34 -3.50
N HIS A 38 0.16 5.99 -2.73
CA HIS A 38 0.89 6.95 -1.88
C HIS A 38 1.49 8.13 -2.65
N ASN A 39 1.99 7.88 -3.84
CA ASN A 39 2.57 8.91 -4.70
C ASN A 39 1.56 9.44 -5.72
N ASP A 40 0.55 8.65 -6.06
CA ASP A 40 -0.54 9.06 -6.94
C ASP A 40 -1.36 10.19 -6.33
N CYS A 41 -1.69 10.09 -5.06
CA CYS A 41 -2.44 11.13 -4.34
C CYS A 41 -1.61 12.35 -3.96
N ALA A 42 -0.30 12.36 -4.20
CA ALA A 42 0.59 13.42 -3.78
C ALA A 42 0.51 14.66 -4.69
N ASN A 43 -0.53 15.45 -4.52
CA ASN A 43 -0.76 16.70 -5.25
C ASN A 43 0.07 17.85 -4.66
N LYS A 44 1.37 17.85 -4.90
CA LYS A 44 2.30 18.87 -4.40
C LYS A 44 3.38 19.22 -5.42
N SER A 45 4.01 20.38 -5.25
CA SER A 45 5.14 20.81 -6.07
C SER A 45 6.23 19.73 -6.15
N GLY A 46 6.77 19.51 -7.34
CA GLY A 46 7.76 18.49 -7.65
C GLY A 46 7.20 17.07 -7.89
N TYR A 47 5.89 16.86 -7.67
CA TYR A 47 5.21 15.58 -7.95
C TYR A 47 4.24 15.66 -9.12
N LEU A 48 3.84 16.87 -9.47
CA LEU A 48 2.80 17.12 -10.47
C LEU A 48 3.21 16.67 -11.87
N GLU A 49 4.47 16.84 -12.22
CA GLU A 49 4.98 16.52 -13.53
C GLU A 49 5.16 15.02 -13.75
N ASP A 50 5.58 14.30 -12.69
CA ASP A 50 5.98 12.90 -12.83
C ASP A 50 5.12 11.88 -12.06
N ARG A 51 4.54 12.22 -10.92
CA ARG A 51 3.93 11.24 -9.99
C ARG A 51 2.44 11.39 -9.81
N TYR A 52 1.97 12.61 -9.53
CA TYR A 52 0.56 12.82 -9.24
C TYR A 52 -0.35 12.28 -10.35
N VAL A 53 -1.40 11.59 -9.95
CA VAL A 53 -2.41 11.02 -10.83
C VAL A 53 -3.80 11.44 -10.33
N PRO A 54 -4.58 12.19 -11.11
CA PRO A 54 -5.91 12.59 -10.68
C PRO A 54 -6.86 11.39 -10.58
N LEU A 55 -7.82 11.49 -9.66
CA LEU A 55 -8.95 10.55 -9.61
C LEU A 55 -9.99 10.82 -10.71
N GLY A 56 -10.09 12.06 -11.14
CA GLY A 56 -11.25 12.57 -11.90
C GLY A 56 -12.43 12.86 -11.00
N THR A 57 -13.47 13.46 -11.57
CA THR A 57 -14.72 13.75 -10.85
C THR A 57 -15.58 12.49 -10.82
N PRO A 58 -16.00 12.00 -9.66
CA PRO A 58 -16.90 10.87 -9.59
C PRO A 58 -18.28 11.24 -10.15
N ASP A 59 -19.01 10.25 -10.64
CA ASP A 59 -20.40 10.40 -11.06
C ASP A 59 -21.36 10.55 -9.87
N ALA A 60 -22.67 10.57 -10.14
CA ALA A 60 -23.69 10.74 -9.13
C ALA A 60 -23.76 9.57 -8.11
N ASP A 61 -23.27 8.40 -8.49
CA ASP A 61 -23.18 7.21 -7.63
C ASP A 61 -21.83 7.12 -6.90
N GLY A 62 -20.97 8.12 -7.06
CA GLY A 62 -19.65 8.18 -6.43
C GLY A 62 -18.59 7.30 -7.12
N VAL A 63 -18.83 6.90 -8.37
CA VAL A 63 -17.89 6.06 -9.13
C VAL A 63 -16.87 6.94 -9.86
N TYR A 64 -15.60 6.71 -9.56
CA TYR A 64 -14.50 7.43 -10.20
C TYR A 64 -14.29 6.98 -11.66
N PRO A 65 -14.00 7.92 -12.58
CA PRO A 65 -13.83 7.61 -13.99
C PRO A 65 -12.52 6.89 -14.32
N SER A 66 -12.52 6.16 -15.42
CA SER A 66 -11.33 5.63 -16.08
C SER A 66 -11.10 6.41 -17.39
N THR A 67 -10.49 7.59 -17.28
CA THR A 67 -10.20 8.45 -18.43
C THR A 67 -8.76 8.23 -18.89
N ALA A 68 -8.59 7.98 -20.18
CA ALA A 68 -7.29 7.73 -20.79
C ALA A 68 -6.36 8.96 -20.71
N GLY A 69 -5.10 8.71 -20.37
CA GLY A 69 -4.05 9.70 -20.49
C GLY A 69 -3.55 9.80 -21.95
N THR A 70 -3.11 10.97 -22.33
CA THR A 70 -2.49 11.21 -23.64
C THR A 70 -0.96 11.13 -23.51
N LYS A 71 -0.32 10.34 -24.35
CA LYS A 71 1.13 10.30 -24.40
C LYS A 71 1.67 11.63 -24.94
N THR A 72 2.52 12.27 -24.19
CA THR A 72 3.13 13.56 -24.52
C THR A 72 4.65 13.43 -24.63
N ALA A 73 5.28 14.44 -25.25
CA ALA A 73 6.74 14.54 -25.21
C ALA A 73 7.22 14.68 -23.76
N THR A 74 8.29 13.98 -23.43
CA THR A 74 8.89 14.02 -22.10
C THR A 74 9.50 15.41 -21.87
N PRO A 75 9.12 16.13 -20.81
CA PRO A 75 9.76 17.39 -20.45
C PRO A 75 11.27 17.20 -20.23
N SER A 76 12.07 18.18 -20.64
CA SER A 76 13.55 18.08 -20.52
C SER A 76 14.01 17.86 -19.08
N SER A 77 13.29 18.39 -18.09
CA SER A 77 13.55 18.16 -16.67
C SER A 77 13.42 16.69 -16.29
N LEU A 78 12.51 15.95 -16.89
CA LEU A 78 12.29 14.54 -16.66
C LEU A 78 13.26 13.66 -17.45
N VAL A 79 13.65 14.07 -18.65
CA VAL A 79 14.72 13.41 -19.42
C VAL A 79 16.02 13.41 -18.63
N SER A 80 16.38 14.55 -18.04
CA SER A 80 17.57 14.65 -17.19
C SER A 80 17.53 13.76 -15.95
N LYS A 81 16.32 13.50 -15.43
CA LYS A 81 16.10 12.71 -14.22
C LYS A 81 16.01 11.20 -14.47
N TYR A 82 15.39 10.80 -15.57
CA TYR A 82 15.02 9.41 -15.85
C TYR A 82 15.63 8.83 -17.13
N GLY A 83 16.32 9.64 -17.94
CA GLY A 83 16.91 9.24 -19.21
C GLY A 83 15.95 9.32 -20.40
N ASP A 84 16.49 9.03 -21.59
CA ASP A 84 15.78 9.18 -22.87
C ASP A 84 14.62 8.18 -23.08
N THR A 85 14.61 7.10 -22.30
CA THR A 85 13.56 6.06 -22.39
C THR A 85 12.33 6.37 -21.56
N PHE A 86 12.31 7.49 -20.83
CA PHE A 86 11.17 7.88 -20.04
C PHE A 86 10.02 8.38 -20.96
N TYR A 87 8.88 7.72 -20.85
CA TYR A 87 7.67 8.14 -21.53
C TYR A 87 6.83 9.00 -20.61
N SER A 88 6.35 10.13 -21.08
CA SER A 88 5.43 10.97 -20.33
C SER A 88 4.02 10.82 -20.87
N TYR A 89 3.11 10.40 -19.99
CA TYR A 89 1.68 10.66 -20.19
C TYR A 89 1.33 11.95 -19.45
N ASP A 90 0.43 12.74 -20.01
CA ASP A 90 -0.09 13.89 -19.30
C ASP A 90 -0.86 13.44 -18.04
N CYS A 91 -1.10 14.37 -17.12
CA CYS A 91 -1.86 14.07 -15.91
C CYS A 91 -3.39 14.08 -16.16
N GLY A 92 -3.86 14.10 -17.41
CA GLY A 92 -5.26 13.93 -17.78
C GLY A 92 -5.75 12.48 -17.63
N GLY A 93 -4.84 11.50 -17.69
CA GLY A 93 -5.16 10.12 -17.37
C GLY A 93 -5.50 9.96 -15.87
N THR A 94 -6.59 9.23 -15.59
CA THR A 94 -7.04 9.02 -14.21
C THR A 94 -6.39 7.80 -13.57
N TYR A 95 -6.44 7.72 -12.23
CA TYR A 95 -5.85 6.65 -11.45
C TYR A 95 -6.35 5.25 -11.86
N LYS A 96 -7.66 5.08 -12.08
CA LYS A 96 -8.22 3.82 -12.57
C LYS A 96 -7.66 3.43 -13.94
N TRP A 97 -7.49 4.40 -14.85
CA TRP A 97 -6.95 4.13 -16.17
C TRP A 97 -5.50 3.63 -16.10
N TYR A 98 -4.66 4.24 -15.25
CA TYR A 98 -3.29 3.77 -15.09
C TYR A 98 -3.24 2.36 -14.48
N LEU A 99 -4.06 2.07 -13.48
CA LEU A 99 -4.14 0.73 -12.89
C LEU A 99 -4.65 -0.31 -13.90
N GLN A 100 -5.55 0.08 -14.80
CA GLN A 100 -6.04 -0.79 -15.87
C GLN A 100 -4.91 -1.30 -16.77
N GLN A 101 -3.88 -0.48 -17.03
CA GLN A 101 -2.74 -0.90 -17.86
C GLN A 101 -2.00 -2.12 -17.28
N TYR A 102 -1.91 -2.22 -15.97
CA TYR A 102 -1.31 -3.38 -15.29
C TYR A 102 -2.22 -4.61 -15.34
N ILE A 103 -3.51 -4.41 -15.18
CA ILE A 103 -4.51 -5.47 -15.31
C ILE A 103 -4.45 -6.06 -16.72
N ASP A 104 -4.46 -5.21 -17.73
CA ASP A 104 -4.43 -5.62 -19.13
C ASP A 104 -3.12 -6.34 -19.48
N ALA A 105 -1.99 -5.86 -18.95
CA ALA A 105 -0.70 -6.50 -19.11
C ALA A 105 -0.70 -7.93 -18.55
N ALA A 106 -1.28 -8.16 -17.37
CA ALA A 106 -1.41 -9.48 -16.79
C ALA A 106 -2.36 -10.37 -17.60
N LYS A 107 -3.57 -9.87 -17.88
CA LYS A 107 -4.59 -10.63 -18.61
C LYS A 107 -4.13 -11.02 -20.03
N SER A 108 -3.34 -10.17 -20.70
CA SER A 108 -2.86 -10.42 -22.06
C SER A 108 -1.99 -11.67 -22.22
N VAL A 109 -1.41 -12.16 -21.13
CA VAL A 109 -0.56 -13.36 -21.10
C VAL A 109 -1.15 -14.50 -20.25
N GLY A 110 -2.40 -14.36 -19.80
CA GLY A 110 -3.04 -15.36 -18.93
C GLY A 110 -2.58 -15.33 -17.48
N ALA A 111 -1.91 -14.26 -17.04
CA ALA A 111 -1.59 -14.05 -15.64
C ALA A 111 -2.78 -13.47 -14.87
N ILE A 112 -2.77 -13.62 -13.56
CA ILE A 112 -3.85 -13.27 -12.65
C ILE A 112 -3.53 -11.95 -11.96
N PRO A 113 -4.20 -10.83 -12.32
CA PRO A 113 -4.01 -9.56 -11.63
C PRO A 113 -4.67 -9.57 -10.26
N VAL A 114 -3.97 -9.04 -9.26
CA VAL A 114 -4.45 -8.81 -7.90
C VAL A 114 -4.25 -7.34 -7.58
N LEU A 115 -5.33 -6.59 -7.50
CA LEU A 115 -5.26 -5.22 -7.00
C LEU A 115 -5.08 -5.22 -5.49
N VAL A 116 -4.16 -4.39 -5.01
CA VAL A 116 -3.91 -4.18 -3.59
C VAL A 116 -4.17 -2.72 -3.28
N THR A 117 -5.07 -2.43 -2.33
CA THR A 117 -5.28 -1.05 -1.91
C THR A 117 -4.01 -0.49 -1.24
N PRO A 118 -3.70 0.81 -1.39
CA PRO A 118 -2.55 1.40 -0.72
C PRO A 118 -2.66 1.19 0.80
N VAL A 119 -1.57 0.80 1.43
CA VAL A 119 -1.54 0.58 2.88
C VAL A 119 -1.81 1.88 3.64
N SER A 120 -2.37 1.77 4.83
CA SER A 120 -2.60 2.91 5.70
C SER A 120 -1.28 3.55 6.15
N ARG A 121 -1.33 4.86 6.45
CA ARG A 121 -0.27 5.57 7.17
C ARG A 121 -0.64 5.69 8.63
N LEU A 122 0.36 5.88 9.47
CA LEU A 122 0.19 6.03 10.91
C LEU A 122 -0.31 7.45 11.26
N TYR A 123 -1.47 7.84 10.74
CA TYR A 123 -2.11 9.13 10.98
C TYR A 123 -3.34 8.97 11.86
N TYR A 124 -3.15 9.05 13.18
CA TYR A 124 -4.23 8.92 14.13
C TYR A 124 -5.06 10.20 14.30
N ASN A 125 -6.36 10.01 14.52
CA ASN A 125 -7.19 10.95 15.26
C ASN A 125 -6.84 10.89 16.75
N SER A 126 -7.38 11.84 17.54
CA SER A 126 -7.13 11.89 18.99
C SER A 126 -7.62 10.66 19.75
N ASP A 127 -8.60 9.96 19.20
CA ASP A 127 -9.21 8.75 19.76
C ASP A 127 -8.49 7.45 19.35
N GLY A 128 -7.45 7.54 18.51
CA GLY A 128 -6.68 6.39 18.05
C GLY A 128 -7.22 5.72 16.79
N THR A 129 -8.29 6.24 16.20
CA THR A 129 -8.71 5.82 14.87
C THR A 129 -7.79 6.42 13.80
N ILE A 130 -7.62 5.72 12.69
CA ILE A 130 -6.86 6.25 11.55
C ILE A 130 -7.74 7.21 10.76
N LYS A 131 -7.26 8.43 10.58
CA LYS A 131 -7.94 9.43 9.76
C LYS A 131 -7.70 9.18 8.26
N PRO A 132 -8.66 9.55 7.40
CA PRO A 132 -8.47 9.50 5.95
C PRO A 132 -7.24 10.29 5.49
N HIS A 133 -6.51 9.74 4.52
CA HIS A 133 -5.26 10.37 4.04
C HIS A 133 -4.83 9.98 2.62
N HIS A 134 -5.56 9.05 1.97
CA HIS A 134 -5.37 8.72 0.55
C HIS A 134 -6.34 9.50 -0.33
N ASP A 135 -6.32 10.82 -0.18
CA ASP A 135 -7.15 11.77 -0.88
C ASP A 135 -6.28 12.79 -1.62
N SER A 136 -6.87 13.53 -2.54
CA SER A 136 -6.21 14.64 -3.19
C SER A 136 -7.04 15.91 -3.10
N THR A 137 -6.38 17.05 -3.30
CA THR A 137 -7.03 18.34 -3.43
C THR A 137 -7.09 18.72 -4.89
N ASP A 138 -8.22 19.26 -5.35
CA ASP A 138 -8.32 19.86 -6.66
C ASP A 138 -7.32 21.03 -6.77
N LYS A 139 -6.45 20.98 -7.77
CA LYS A 139 -5.39 21.98 -7.94
C LYS A 139 -5.90 23.35 -8.41
N THR A 140 -7.00 23.35 -9.16
CA THR A 140 -7.56 24.56 -9.74
C THR A 140 -8.29 25.36 -8.68
N THR A 141 -9.04 24.67 -7.81
CA THR A 141 -9.90 25.31 -6.82
C THR A 141 -9.31 25.30 -5.41
N GLY A 142 -8.27 24.49 -5.16
CA GLY A 142 -7.75 24.23 -3.80
C GLY A 142 -8.72 23.42 -2.93
N THR A 143 -9.83 22.95 -3.51
CA THR A 143 -10.87 22.25 -2.79
C THR A 143 -10.44 20.80 -2.54
N TYR A 144 -10.69 20.32 -1.32
CA TYR A 144 -10.45 18.94 -0.98
C TYR A 144 -11.45 18.03 -1.73
N VAL A 145 -10.93 17.10 -2.51
CA VAL A 145 -11.76 16.29 -3.41
C VAL A 145 -12.50 15.18 -2.69
N SER A 146 -11.97 14.68 -1.58
CA SER A 146 -12.61 13.65 -0.77
C SER A 146 -12.00 13.60 0.62
N SER A 147 -12.79 13.20 1.61
CA SER A 147 -12.37 12.95 2.99
C SER A 147 -12.41 11.46 3.37
N ASN A 148 -12.50 10.56 2.39
CA ASN A 148 -12.82 9.14 2.61
C ASN A 148 -11.84 8.16 1.95
N ASP A 149 -10.55 8.49 1.87
CA ASP A 149 -9.56 7.63 1.21
C ASP A 149 -9.98 7.27 -0.24
N ALA A 150 -10.22 8.31 -1.04
CA ALA A 150 -10.79 8.18 -2.38
C ALA A 150 -9.97 7.29 -3.32
N TYR A 151 -8.63 7.28 -3.19
CA TYR A 151 -7.77 6.37 -3.95
C TYR A 151 -7.98 4.91 -3.57
N VAL A 152 -8.25 4.63 -2.29
CA VAL A 152 -8.63 3.27 -1.81
C VAL A 152 -9.97 2.87 -2.44
N THR A 153 -10.94 3.77 -2.42
CA THR A 153 -12.26 3.55 -3.03
C THR A 153 -12.14 3.26 -4.52
N ALA A 154 -11.33 4.04 -5.25
CA ALA A 154 -11.13 3.84 -6.68
C ALA A 154 -10.52 2.46 -7.02
N VAL A 155 -9.57 1.96 -6.21
CA VAL A 155 -9.02 0.60 -6.38
C VAL A 155 -10.11 -0.47 -6.20
N LYS A 156 -10.94 -0.33 -5.16
CA LYS A 156 -12.06 -1.27 -4.90
C LYS A 156 -13.07 -1.29 -6.02
N GLN A 157 -13.44 -0.11 -6.52
CA GLN A 157 -14.34 0.03 -7.66
C GLN A 157 -13.76 -0.66 -8.90
N LEU A 158 -12.49 -0.37 -9.23
CA LEU A 158 -11.84 -0.98 -10.38
C LEU A 158 -11.74 -2.51 -10.27
N ALA A 159 -11.44 -3.03 -9.08
CA ALA A 159 -11.42 -4.48 -8.84
C ALA A 159 -12.77 -5.12 -9.15
N SER A 160 -13.85 -4.49 -8.71
CA SER A 160 -15.23 -4.94 -8.98
C SER A 160 -15.58 -4.82 -10.47
N GLU A 161 -15.32 -3.67 -11.09
CA GLU A 161 -15.60 -3.40 -12.50
C GLU A 161 -14.87 -4.36 -13.45
N GLN A 162 -13.64 -4.70 -13.12
CA GLN A 162 -12.79 -5.57 -13.92
C GLN A 162 -12.88 -7.05 -13.56
N ASN A 163 -13.66 -7.37 -12.53
CA ASN A 163 -13.77 -8.71 -11.95
C ASN A 163 -12.37 -9.32 -11.68
N VAL A 164 -11.54 -8.58 -10.96
CA VAL A 164 -10.19 -9.01 -10.56
C VAL A 164 -10.10 -9.15 -9.04
N LEU A 165 -9.13 -9.94 -8.60
CA LEU A 165 -8.88 -10.16 -7.18
C LEU A 165 -8.50 -8.86 -6.48
N LEU A 166 -8.99 -8.69 -5.25
CA LEU A 166 -8.69 -7.54 -4.39
C LEU A 166 -8.11 -8.02 -3.05
N LEU A 167 -6.93 -7.51 -2.71
CA LEU A 167 -6.36 -7.60 -1.37
C LEU A 167 -6.46 -6.22 -0.71
N ASP A 168 -7.31 -6.09 0.31
CA ASP A 168 -7.53 -4.80 0.97
C ASP A 168 -6.43 -4.47 1.99
N GLY A 169 -5.26 -4.09 1.47
CA GLY A 169 -4.10 -3.71 2.27
C GLY A 169 -4.36 -2.51 3.19
N PHE A 170 -5.24 -1.58 2.76
CA PHE A 170 -5.64 -0.45 3.59
C PHE A 170 -6.38 -0.92 4.84
N ALA A 171 -7.41 -1.73 4.69
CA ALA A 171 -8.19 -2.23 5.82
C ALA A 171 -7.33 -3.06 6.78
N ILE A 172 -6.44 -3.90 6.24
CA ILE A 172 -5.53 -4.72 7.04
C ILE A 172 -4.60 -3.84 7.88
N THR A 173 -3.94 -2.87 7.28
CA THR A 173 -2.97 -2.02 8.00
C THR A 173 -3.65 -0.99 8.89
N LYS A 174 -4.83 -0.49 8.50
CA LYS A 174 -5.66 0.35 9.36
C LYS A 174 -6.04 -0.39 10.65
N SER A 175 -6.53 -1.63 10.53
CA SER A 175 -6.85 -2.46 11.70
C SER A 175 -5.63 -2.73 12.56
N LEU A 176 -4.47 -3.03 11.96
CA LEU A 176 -3.22 -3.20 12.69
C LEU A 176 -2.89 -1.97 13.54
N TYR A 177 -2.95 -0.78 12.96
CA TYR A 177 -2.57 0.44 13.67
C TYR A 177 -3.58 0.81 14.76
N GLU A 178 -4.88 0.70 14.48
CA GLU A 178 -5.92 0.99 15.48
C GLU A 178 -5.88 0.00 16.64
N GLU A 179 -5.65 -1.29 16.38
CA GLU A 179 -5.48 -2.29 17.41
C GLU A 179 -4.21 -2.07 18.24
N THR A 180 -3.12 -1.70 17.58
CA THR A 180 -1.87 -1.33 18.25
C THR A 180 -2.07 -0.14 19.19
N TYR A 181 -2.83 0.87 18.78
CA TYR A 181 -3.15 2.02 19.64
C TYR A 181 -3.97 1.61 20.87
N LYS A 182 -4.99 0.76 20.69
CA LYS A 182 -5.84 0.29 21.79
C LYS A 182 -5.08 -0.49 22.84
N ASN A 183 -4.07 -1.27 22.41
CA ASN A 183 -3.27 -2.12 23.27
C ASN A 183 -2.02 -1.41 23.85
N ASP A 184 -1.79 -0.17 23.49
CA ASP A 184 -0.70 0.65 24.01
C ASP A 184 -1.17 1.43 25.24
N SER A 185 -0.86 0.94 26.43
CA SER A 185 -1.20 1.63 27.70
C SER A 185 -0.57 3.02 27.82
N SER A 186 0.45 3.34 27.02
CA SER A 186 1.09 4.64 26.95
C SER A 186 0.48 5.58 25.91
N ALA A 187 -0.47 5.09 25.09
CA ALA A 187 -1.07 5.88 24.03
C ALA A 187 -1.80 7.11 24.57
N LYS A 188 -1.58 8.25 23.93
CA LYS A 188 -2.18 9.53 24.29
C LYS A 188 -2.57 10.31 23.03
N SER A 189 -3.81 10.81 23.01
CA SER A 189 -4.30 11.78 22.02
C SER A 189 -3.67 11.68 20.62
N GLY A 190 -3.89 10.56 19.93
CA GLY A 190 -3.40 10.32 18.58
C GLY A 190 -1.93 9.91 18.46
N VAL A 191 -1.28 9.53 19.58
CA VAL A 191 0.10 9.03 19.59
C VAL A 191 0.15 7.68 20.28
N SER A 192 0.73 6.67 19.61
CA SER A 192 1.06 5.37 20.17
C SER A 192 2.57 5.14 20.05
N GLN A 193 3.22 4.92 21.18
CA GLN A 193 4.65 4.59 21.20
C GLN A 193 4.89 3.21 20.60
N LEU A 194 3.99 2.28 20.86
CA LEU A 194 4.07 0.93 20.33
C LEU A 194 3.94 0.91 18.79
N ALA A 195 3.00 1.69 18.22
CA ALA A 195 2.87 1.79 16.78
C ALA A 195 4.12 2.40 16.12
N THR A 196 4.84 3.30 16.79
CA THR A 196 6.08 3.85 16.25
C THR A 196 7.21 2.82 16.14
N GLN A 197 7.16 1.73 16.91
CA GLN A 197 8.18 0.67 16.87
C GLN A 197 8.14 -0.17 15.59
N ILE A 198 7.04 -0.16 14.87
CA ILE A 198 6.88 -0.86 13.58
C ILE A 198 7.11 0.07 12.38
N MET A 199 7.46 1.33 12.61
CA MET A 199 7.76 2.32 11.58
C MET A 199 9.25 2.65 11.55
N ALA A 200 9.73 3.14 10.41
CA ALA A 200 11.06 3.75 10.33
C ALA A 200 11.13 4.95 11.28
N ALA A 201 12.31 5.21 11.84
CA ALA A 201 12.48 6.23 12.87
C ALA A 201 11.97 7.62 12.41
N GLY A 202 11.00 8.14 13.16
CA GLY A 202 10.37 9.44 12.87
C GLY A 202 9.42 9.46 11.67
N ASP A 203 9.17 8.31 11.04
CA ASP A 203 8.29 8.20 9.88
C ASP A 203 6.89 7.70 10.28
N LYS A 204 5.90 8.06 9.49
CA LYS A 204 4.50 7.62 9.65
C LYS A 204 3.97 6.89 8.40
N THR A 205 4.82 6.70 7.41
CA THR A 205 4.46 6.13 6.10
C THR A 205 5.25 4.85 5.82
N HIS A 206 6.55 4.85 6.14
CA HIS A 206 7.43 3.74 5.84
C HIS A 206 7.62 2.87 7.07
N SER A 207 7.29 1.59 6.95
CA SER A 207 7.56 0.60 7.99
C SER A 207 9.06 0.30 8.07
N ASN A 208 9.51 -0.09 9.26
CA ASN A 208 10.81 -0.74 9.42
C ASN A 208 10.71 -2.23 9.07
N LYS A 209 11.78 -2.99 9.26
CA LYS A 209 11.80 -4.43 8.97
C LYS A 209 10.70 -5.19 9.73
N LEU A 210 10.48 -4.86 11.00
CA LEU A 210 9.45 -5.48 11.82
C LEU A 210 8.05 -5.19 11.28
N GLY A 211 7.74 -3.93 11.01
CA GLY A 211 6.45 -3.53 10.44
C GLY A 211 6.19 -4.14 9.06
N GLY A 212 7.23 -4.21 8.22
CA GLY A 212 7.16 -4.88 6.93
C GLY A 212 6.84 -6.37 7.06
N PHE A 213 7.49 -7.06 8.00
CA PHE A 213 7.21 -8.47 8.27
C PHE A 213 5.78 -8.70 8.77
N ILE A 214 5.32 -7.90 9.74
CA ILE A 214 3.96 -8.00 10.27
C ILE A 214 2.94 -7.79 9.16
N THR A 215 3.12 -6.77 8.33
CA THR A 215 2.25 -6.49 7.20
C THR A 215 2.25 -7.65 6.20
N ALA A 216 3.42 -8.21 5.89
CA ALA A 216 3.53 -9.36 5.01
C ALA A 216 2.82 -10.61 5.58
N ALA A 217 2.96 -10.87 6.89
CA ALA A 217 2.27 -11.96 7.56
C ALA A 217 0.75 -11.81 7.52
N LEU A 218 0.23 -10.58 7.72
CA LEU A 218 -1.19 -10.28 7.62
C LEU A 218 -1.71 -10.47 6.19
N PHE A 219 -0.96 -10.02 5.19
CA PHE A 219 -1.30 -10.21 3.78
C PHE A 219 -1.31 -11.70 3.41
N ALA A 220 -0.30 -12.45 3.87
CA ALA A 220 -0.21 -13.88 3.66
C ALA A 220 -1.40 -14.62 4.29
N SER A 221 -1.76 -14.29 5.52
CA SER A 221 -2.96 -14.83 6.18
C SER A 221 -4.23 -14.54 5.37
N LYS A 222 -4.37 -13.32 4.88
CA LYS A 222 -5.52 -12.95 4.06
C LYS A 222 -5.57 -13.69 2.73
N LEU A 223 -4.42 -13.90 2.10
CA LEU A 223 -4.32 -14.72 0.87
C LEU A 223 -4.71 -16.18 1.12
N GLN A 224 -4.37 -16.74 2.29
CA GLN A 224 -4.83 -18.08 2.67
C GLN A 224 -6.36 -18.16 2.78
N ASP A 225 -6.99 -17.15 3.39
CA ASP A 225 -8.46 -17.06 3.49
C ASP A 225 -9.13 -16.99 2.11
N MET A 226 -8.47 -16.44 1.10
CA MET A 226 -9.02 -16.32 -0.25
C MET A 226 -9.06 -17.65 -1.01
N ASN A 227 -8.42 -18.70 -0.48
CA ASN A 227 -8.40 -20.06 -1.06
C ASN A 227 -7.99 -20.10 -2.54
N LEU A 228 -7.01 -19.30 -2.92
CA LEU A 228 -6.46 -19.25 -4.28
C LEU A 228 -5.39 -20.34 -4.47
N SER A 229 -5.02 -20.61 -5.72
CA SER A 229 -3.90 -21.54 -5.99
C SER A 229 -2.60 -21.09 -5.33
N ILE A 230 -2.32 -19.77 -5.31
CA ILE A 230 -1.17 -19.20 -4.61
C ILE A 230 -1.26 -19.40 -3.08
N SER A 231 -2.45 -19.51 -2.50
CA SER A 231 -2.62 -19.70 -1.05
C SER A 231 -1.93 -20.97 -0.56
N LYS A 232 -1.82 -21.99 -1.42
CA LYS A 232 -1.11 -23.25 -1.11
C LYS A 232 0.40 -23.07 -1.03
N ALA A 233 0.94 -22.05 -1.69
CA ALA A 233 2.37 -21.71 -1.64
C ALA A 233 2.72 -20.74 -0.50
N VAL A 234 1.71 -20.16 0.15
CA VAL A 234 1.92 -19.25 1.28
C VAL A 234 2.32 -20.06 2.50
N SER A 235 3.59 -19.99 2.86
CA SER A 235 4.12 -20.52 4.11
C SER A 235 4.03 -19.43 5.17
N MET A 236 3.05 -19.55 6.07
CA MET A 236 3.08 -18.73 7.28
C MET A 236 4.21 -19.21 8.17
N PRO A 237 5.01 -18.29 8.76
CA PRO A 237 5.84 -18.68 9.88
C PRO A 237 4.92 -19.39 10.86
N ALA A 238 5.26 -20.61 11.25
CA ALA A 238 4.45 -21.39 12.19
C ALA A 238 4.08 -20.45 13.32
N LYS A 239 2.79 -20.38 13.67
CA LYS A 239 2.35 -19.68 14.87
C LYS A 239 3.24 -20.25 15.94
N THR A 240 4.24 -19.52 16.34
CA THR A 240 5.32 -20.10 17.13
C THR A 240 4.75 -20.43 18.48
N ALA A 241 4.36 -21.67 18.60
CA ALA A 241 4.38 -22.31 19.88
C ALA A 241 5.80 -22.06 20.41
N GLY A 242 5.96 -21.11 21.32
CA GLY A 242 7.25 -20.79 21.91
C GLY A 242 7.64 -19.33 21.98
N ILE A 243 6.94 -18.41 21.34
CA ILE A 243 7.18 -16.98 21.55
C ILE A 243 6.10 -16.44 22.51
N ASN A 244 6.15 -16.86 23.74
CA ASN A 244 5.43 -16.27 24.87
C ASN A 244 6.30 -16.35 26.12
N PRO A 245 7.44 -15.64 26.17
CA PRO A 245 8.05 -15.37 27.46
C PRO A 245 7.13 -14.42 28.23
N ASP A 246 7.12 -14.55 29.54
CA ASP A 246 6.39 -13.66 30.45
C ASP A 246 6.68 -12.19 30.08
N GLY A 247 5.63 -11.39 29.94
CA GLY A 247 5.73 -9.97 29.65
C GLY A 247 5.60 -9.54 28.19
N GLN A 248 5.29 -10.43 27.27
CA GLN A 248 5.01 -10.06 25.88
C GLN A 248 3.60 -9.48 25.71
N GLN A 249 3.50 -8.40 24.94
CA GLN A 249 2.22 -7.91 24.45
C GLN A 249 1.86 -8.61 23.15
N ILE A 250 0.68 -9.18 23.08
CA ILE A 250 0.16 -9.87 21.89
C ILE A 250 -0.83 -8.96 21.19
N PHE A 251 -0.58 -8.69 19.92
CA PHE A 251 -1.51 -8.00 19.05
C PHE A 251 -2.31 -9.03 18.29
N SER A 252 -3.63 -8.92 18.39
CA SER A 252 -4.55 -9.77 17.67
C SER A 252 -5.36 -8.98 16.68
N ILE A 253 -5.55 -9.54 15.48
CA ILE A 253 -6.51 -9.04 14.50
C ILE A 253 -7.48 -10.17 14.22
N ASN A 254 -8.78 -9.88 14.38
CA ASN A 254 -9.84 -10.88 14.23
C ASN A 254 -9.59 -12.18 15.04
N GLY A 255 -9.10 -12.04 16.26
CA GLY A 255 -8.82 -13.16 17.14
C GLY A 255 -7.54 -13.96 16.84
N SER A 256 -6.81 -13.60 15.80
CA SER A 256 -5.51 -14.20 15.47
C SER A 256 -4.38 -13.33 15.98
N SER A 257 -3.48 -13.91 16.79
CA SER A 257 -2.27 -13.22 17.22
C SER A 257 -1.31 -13.07 16.04
N VAL A 258 -1.00 -11.84 15.66
CA VAL A 258 -0.16 -11.53 14.49
C VAL A 258 1.17 -10.91 14.86
N PHE A 259 1.27 -10.39 16.08
CA PHE A 259 2.47 -9.73 16.55
C PHE A 259 2.58 -9.87 18.07
N THR A 260 3.78 -10.16 18.52
CA THR A 260 4.13 -10.19 19.93
C THR A 260 5.30 -9.25 20.17
N ALA A 261 5.13 -8.29 21.06
CA ALA A 261 6.20 -7.40 21.51
C ALA A 261 6.47 -7.64 22.98
N TYR A 262 7.72 -7.47 23.37
CA TYR A 262 8.04 -7.42 24.79
C TYR A 262 7.47 -6.16 25.43
N ALA A 263 7.18 -6.26 26.73
CA ALA A 263 6.89 -5.07 27.51
C ALA A 263 8.01 -4.03 27.31
N ALA A 264 7.65 -2.76 27.38
CA ALA A 264 8.62 -1.67 27.29
C ALA A 264 9.70 -1.85 28.35
N ASP A 265 10.96 -1.63 27.97
CA ASP A 265 12.06 -1.51 28.93
C ASP A 265 11.90 -0.24 29.81
N ASP A 266 12.79 -0.04 30.75
CA ASP A 266 12.77 1.12 31.66
C ASP A 266 12.83 2.49 30.91
N ASN A 267 13.18 2.49 29.62
CA ASN A 267 13.21 3.67 28.76
C ASN A 267 11.95 3.78 27.88
N GLY A 268 10.95 2.91 28.08
CA GLY A 268 9.73 2.91 27.28
C GLY A 268 9.92 2.30 25.88
N LYS A 269 11.02 1.61 25.62
CA LYS A 269 11.32 1.01 24.32
C LYS A 269 10.85 -0.44 24.29
N TYR A 270 9.93 -0.72 23.37
CA TYR A 270 9.53 -2.07 23.05
C TYR A 270 10.58 -2.75 22.18
N SER A 271 10.88 -4.01 22.44
CA SER A 271 11.75 -4.81 21.61
C SER A 271 10.99 -6.01 21.03
N ALA A 272 11.23 -6.29 19.76
CA ALA A 272 10.81 -7.54 19.15
C ALA A 272 11.86 -8.60 19.42
N GLN A 273 11.44 -9.86 19.47
CA GLN A 273 12.37 -10.96 19.71
C GLN A 273 13.36 -11.08 18.55
N SER A 274 14.64 -10.83 18.81
CA SER A 274 15.68 -10.70 17.77
C SER A 274 15.92 -12.00 17.00
N GLU A 275 15.80 -13.15 17.64
CA GLU A 275 16.04 -14.46 17.03
C GLU A 275 15.05 -14.80 15.92
N TYR A 276 13.83 -14.27 16.00
CA TYR A 276 12.79 -14.51 15.01
C TYR A 276 13.03 -13.70 13.72
N TRP A 277 13.68 -12.55 13.86
CA TRP A 277 13.87 -11.60 12.77
C TRP A 277 15.20 -11.81 12.03
N THR A 278 16.19 -12.44 12.63
CA THR A 278 17.47 -12.74 12.01
C THR A 278 17.38 -13.79 10.92
N ASN A 279 16.35 -14.64 10.92
CA ASN A 279 16.14 -15.68 9.91
C ASN A 279 15.36 -15.23 8.68
N TYR A 280 14.85 -14.00 8.67
CA TYR A 280 14.01 -13.44 7.59
C TYR A 280 14.55 -12.08 7.05
N GLY A 281 15.75 -11.70 7.44
CA GLY A 281 16.43 -10.47 7.06
C GLY A 281 17.20 -10.55 5.75
#